data_971470a83c03a42c495dd694684eeac6
#
_entry.id   971470a83c03a42c495dd694684eeac6
#
_cell.length_a   1.000
_cell.length_b   1.000
_cell.length_c   1.000
_cell.angle_alpha   90.00
_cell.angle_beta   90.00
_cell.angle_gamma   90.00
#
_symmetry.space_group_name_H-M   'P 1'
#
loop_
_entity.id
_entity.type
_entity.pdbx_description
1 polymer ?
#
loop_
_entity_poly.entity_id
_entity_poly.type
_entity_poly.pdbx_seq_one_letter_code
_entity_poly.pdbx_strand_id
1 'polypeptide(L)'
;ATRGVCYRTLQHQDSQVNKLEISPDKQILAAAGNPTIKIFEVNASNPSPILTHEGHQGNVTAIGFERDGRWMYSGSDDGTVKLWDARQGSRHTREYESRAAVTTVALHPNGAELLSGDANGNIRVWDLTMNACSCELVPEVGVAVRSVSVASDGSLVVAGNSTGTCYVWRLQKDAKTTAHFEPLHKLRAHPDEYVLKCLISPDVRSLATTSSDKTVKLWNLDGLGLERTLKGHSRWVWDCVFSVDAAYLVTASSDGSARLWDCSSGEAIRVYNGHHKAVVCCALNDSAVDAATG
;
A
#
# COMPACT_ATOMS: atom_id res chain seq x y z
N ALA A 1 8.74 -3.73 19.86
CA ALA A 1 7.39 -4.38 19.92
C ALA A 1 7.39 -5.73 20.67
N THR A 2 8.13 -5.84 21.76
CA THR A 2 8.38 -7.12 22.46
C THR A 2 7.17 -7.70 23.18
N ARG A 3 6.10 -6.95 23.44
CA ARG A 3 4.98 -7.43 24.26
C ARG A 3 3.63 -7.59 23.53
N GLY A 4 3.45 -7.09 22.32
CA GLY A 4 2.18 -7.20 21.57
C GLY A 4 0.97 -6.60 22.30
N VAL A 5 1.18 -5.56 23.10
CA VAL A 5 0.15 -4.92 23.90
C VAL A 5 -0.36 -3.70 23.14
N CYS A 6 -1.69 -3.50 23.10
CA CYS A 6 -2.28 -2.26 22.61
C CYS A 6 -1.81 -1.12 23.49
N TYR A 7 -1.01 -0.23 22.92
CA TYR A 7 -0.47 0.94 23.62
C TYR A 7 -1.45 2.11 23.60
N ARG A 8 -2.14 2.31 22.48
CA ARG A 8 -3.07 3.43 22.28
C ARG A 8 -4.12 3.10 21.23
N THR A 9 -5.32 3.61 21.42
CA THR A 9 -6.39 3.57 20.42
C THR A 9 -6.62 4.96 19.87
N LEU A 10 -6.52 5.12 18.55
CA LEU A 10 -6.86 6.32 17.82
C LEU A 10 -8.23 6.13 17.18
N GLN A 11 -9.07 7.15 17.22
CA GLN A 11 -10.41 7.08 16.66
C GLN A 11 -10.52 7.96 15.41
N HIS A 12 -10.85 7.34 14.30
CA HIS A 12 -11.37 8.03 13.14
C HIS A 12 -12.88 8.14 13.32
N GLN A 13 -13.33 9.27 13.86
CA GLN A 13 -14.76 9.50 14.07
C GLN A 13 -15.47 9.43 12.71
N ASP A 14 -16.64 8.81 12.69
CA ASP A 14 -17.60 8.78 11.60
C ASP A 14 -17.33 7.83 10.42
N SER A 15 -16.16 7.17 10.34
CA SER A 15 -15.91 6.22 9.25
C SER A 15 -14.95 5.09 9.60
N GLN A 16 -15.02 4.04 8.80
CA GLN A 16 -14.00 2.99 8.79
C GLN A 16 -12.67 3.57 8.26
N VAL A 17 -11.57 3.15 8.85
CA VAL A 17 -10.23 3.44 8.31
C VAL A 17 -9.92 2.41 7.23
N ASN A 18 -9.71 2.88 6.00
CA ASN A 18 -9.46 2.04 4.83
C ASN A 18 -7.95 1.81 4.59
N LYS A 19 -7.12 2.82 4.91
CA LYS A 19 -5.66 2.73 4.76
C LYS A 19 -4.95 3.53 5.84
N LEU A 20 -3.80 3.01 6.27
CA LEU A 20 -2.87 3.64 7.19
C LEU A 20 -1.51 3.80 6.52
N GLU A 21 -0.84 4.92 6.79
CA GLU A 21 0.53 5.14 6.36
C GLU A 21 1.28 5.97 7.39
N ILE A 22 2.54 5.61 7.66
CA ILE A 22 3.43 6.34 8.57
C ILE A 22 4.39 7.18 7.73
N SER A 23 4.58 8.43 8.14
CA SER A 23 5.53 9.33 7.46
C SER A 23 6.97 8.79 7.52
N PRO A 24 7.82 9.12 6.54
CA PRO A 24 9.21 8.66 6.51
C PRO A 24 10.01 9.05 7.76
N ASP A 25 9.72 10.22 8.36
CA ASP A 25 10.34 10.67 9.60
C ASP A 25 9.75 10.00 10.87
N LYS A 26 8.74 9.12 10.69
CA LYS A 26 8.07 8.36 11.76
C LYS A 26 7.35 9.20 12.82
N GLN A 27 7.09 10.47 12.51
CA GLN A 27 6.45 11.40 13.45
C GLN A 27 4.92 11.38 13.34
N ILE A 28 4.38 11.18 12.15
CA ILE A 28 2.95 11.24 11.89
C ILE A 28 2.41 9.96 11.26
N LEU A 29 1.15 9.67 11.57
CA LEU A 29 0.34 8.60 11.02
C LEU A 29 -0.83 9.21 10.26
N ALA A 30 -0.95 8.92 8.98
CA ALA A 30 -2.11 9.25 8.18
C ALA A 30 -3.11 8.09 8.20
N ALA A 31 -4.38 8.42 8.42
CA ALA A 31 -5.48 7.47 8.41
C ALA A 31 -6.55 7.92 7.40
N ALA A 32 -6.70 7.15 6.34
CA ALA A 32 -7.69 7.37 5.29
C ALA A 32 -9.04 6.79 5.67
N GLY A 33 -10.09 7.61 5.60
CA GLY A 33 -11.46 7.23 5.91
C GLY A 33 -12.43 7.61 4.78
N ASN A 34 -13.64 7.99 5.14
CA ASN A 34 -14.67 8.44 4.21
C ASN A 34 -15.30 9.75 4.71
N PRO A 35 -15.17 10.86 4.00
CA PRO A 35 -14.28 11.12 2.85
C PRO A 35 -12.94 11.77 3.25
N THR A 36 -12.59 11.76 4.53
CA THR A 36 -11.48 12.56 5.09
C THR A 36 -10.24 11.73 5.36
N ILE A 37 -9.09 12.40 5.36
CA ILE A 37 -7.82 11.85 5.84
C ILE A 37 -7.45 12.56 7.13
N LYS A 38 -7.22 11.82 8.20
CA LYS A 38 -6.84 12.36 9.51
C LYS A 38 -5.37 12.07 9.79
N ILE A 39 -4.66 13.08 10.24
CA ILE A 39 -3.26 13.00 10.60
C ILE A 39 -3.13 12.99 12.11
N PHE A 40 -2.40 12.01 12.63
CA PHE A 40 -2.13 11.85 14.06
C PHE A 40 -0.63 11.92 14.31
N GLU A 41 -0.25 12.45 15.45
CA GLU A 41 1.13 12.40 15.91
C GLU A 41 1.39 11.04 16.58
N VAL A 42 2.46 10.34 16.15
CA VAL A 42 2.74 8.97 16.60
C VAL A 42 3.09 8.93 18.09
N ASN A 43 3.88 9.88 18.57
CA ASN A 43 4.40 9.91 19.93
C ASN A 43 3.61 10.82 20.91
N ALA A 44 2.59 11.53 20.44
CA ALA A 44 1.78 12.37 21.32
C ALA A 44 0.89 11.55 22.25
N SER A 45 0.63 12.04 23.43
CA SER A 45 -0.33 11.45 24.38
C SER A 45 -1.79 11.71 23.97
N ASN A 46 -2.04 12.76 23.18
CA ASN A 46 -3.38 13.13 22.71
C ASN A 46 -3.84 12.18 21.60
N PRO A 47 -5.01 11.52 21.72
CA PRO A 47 -5.57 10.65 20.68
C PRO A 47 -6.25 11.40 19.52
N SER A 48 -6.40 12.74 19.62
CA SER A 48 -7.08 13.54 18.59
C SER A 48 -6.19 13.78 17.38
N PRO A 49 -6.77 13.88 16.17
CA PRO A 49 -6.00 14.23 14.98
C PRO A 49 -5.46 15.67 15.12
N ILE A 50 -4.23 15.88 14.65
CA ILE A 50 -3.60 17.20 14.58
C ILE A 50 -4.03 17.97 13.33
N LEU A 51 -4.45 17.25 12.28
CA LEU A 51 -4.90 17.82 11.02
C LEU A 51 -5.93 16.89 10.37
N THR A 52 -6.91 17.50 9.67
CA THR A 52 -7.87 16.76 8.84
C THR A 52 -7.84 17.35 7.43
N HIS A 53 -7.61 16.50 6.44
CA HIS A 53 -7.68 16.87 5.04
C HIS A 53 -9.08 16.54 4.51
N GLU A 54 -9.71 17.55 3.93
CA GLU A 54 -11.05 17.48 3.33
C GLU A 54 -10.98 17.82 1.85
N GLY A 55 -11.75 17.12 1.01
CA GLY A 55 -11.81 17.42 -0.42
C GLY A 55 -12.11 16.21 -1.31
N HIS A 56 -11.92 14.97 -0.83
CA HIS A 56 -12.51 13.82 -1.50
C HIS A 56 -14.03 13.78 -1.27
N GLN A 57 -14.76 13.18 -2.24
CA GLN A 57 -16.20 13.02 -2.21
C GLN A 57 -16.64 11.58 -1.94
N GLY A 58 -15.70 10.66 -1.80
CA GLY A 58 -15.92 9.23 -1.58
C GLY A 58 -14.87 8.62 -0.62
N ASN A 59 -14.92 7.30 -0.46
CA ASN A 59 -13.93 6.59 0.33
C ASN A 59 -12.53 6.86 -0.17
N VAL A 60 -11.63 7.23 0.73
CA VAL A 60 -10.20 7.30 0.43
C VAL A 60 -9.64 5.88 0.55
N THR A 61 -9.20 5.32 -0.56
CA THR A 61 -8.79 3.92 -0.71
C THR A 61 -7.29 3.70 -0.59
N ALA A 62 -6.52 4.74 -0.92
CA ALA A 62 -5.06 4.71 -0.91
C ALA A 62 -4.51 6.03 -0.38
N ILE A 63 -3.44 5.95 0.41
CA ILE A 63 -2.62 7.08 0.84
C ILE A 63 -1.15 6.68 0.86
N GLY A 64 -0.27 7.65 0.71
CA GLY A 64 1.16 7.49 0.88
C GLY A 64 1.86 8.83 1.02
N PHE A 65 3.09 8.79 1.52
CA PHE A 65 3.95 9.97 1.67
C PHE A 65 5.03 10.00 0.59
N GLU A 66 5.44 11.19 0.24
CA GLU A 66 6.67 11.42 -0.47
C GLU A 66 7.88 11.15 0.46
N ARG A 67 9.04 10.86 -0.13
CA ARG A 67 10.25 10.41 0.57
C ARG A 67 10.69 11.34 1.72
N ASP A 68 10.56 12.65 1.55
CA ASP A 68 10.93 13.64 2.59
C ASP A 68 9.78 13.94 3.56
N GLY A 69 8.58 13.36 3.33
CA GLY A 69 7.39 13.56 4.13
C GLY A 69 6.82 14.99 4.08
N ARG A 70 7.17 15.77 3.03
CA ARG A 70 6.67 17.13 2.86
C ARG A 70 5.26 17.16 2.31
N TRP A 71 4.95 16.21 1.44
CA TRP A 71 3.64 16.05 0.85
C TRP A 71 3.21 14.58 0.85
N MET A 72 1.93 14.38 0.71
CA MET A 72 1.32 13.07 0.61
C MET A 72 0.37 13.01 -0.58
N TYR A 73 0.02 11.81 -0.98
CA TYR A 73 -0.94 11.54 -2.06
C TYR A 73 -2.06 10.65 -1.56
N SER A 74 -3.21 10.72 -2.22
CA SER A 74 -4.34 9.86 -1.95
C SER A 74 -5.07 9.48 -3.23
N GLY A 75 -5.76 8.34 -3.21
CA GLY A 75 -6.70 7.91 -4.22
C GLY A 75 -8.06 7.64 -3.58
N SER A 76 -9.14 7.82 -4.33
CA SER A 76 -10.49 7.67 -3.80
C SER A 76 -11.47 7.03 -4.79
N ASP A 77 -12.55 6.47 -4.23
CA ASP A 77 -13.71 6.00 -4.99
C ASP A 77 -14.40 7.10 -5.80
N ASP A 78 -14.12 8.38 -5.49
CA ASP A 78 -14.59 9.53 -6.28
C ASP A 78 -13.93 9.63 -7.66
N GLY A 79 -12.98 8.76 -7.97
CA GLY A 79 -12.25 8.72 -9.24
C GLY A 79 -11.08 9.69 -9.33
N THR A 80 -10.65 10.27 -8.21
CA THR A 80 -9.55 11.23 -8.19
C THR A 80 -8.33 10.74 -7.44
N VAL A 81 -7.16 11.23 -7.88
CA VAL A 81 -5.90 11.20 -7.13
C VAL A 81 -5.58 12.62 -6.72
N LYS A 82 -5.27 12.84 -5.44
CA LYS A 82 -5.00 14.19 -4.90
C LYS A 82 -3.64 14.24 -4.23
N LEU A 83 -2.99 15.42 -4.32
CA LEU A 83 -1.77 15.74 -3.57
C LEU A 83 -2.08 16.73 -2.47
N TRP A 84 -1.44 16.55 -1.32
CA TRP A 84 -1.67 17.35 -0.11
C TRP A 84 -0.33 17.79 0.48
N ASP A 85 -0.30 18.98 1.07
CA ASP A 85 0.76 19.30 2.01
C ASP A 85 0.56 18.44 3.27
N ALA A 86 1.59 17.70 3.70
CA ALA A 86 1.46 16.74 4.79
C ALA A 86 1.32 17.40 6.17
N ARG A 87 1.71 18.67 6.30
CA ARG A 87 1.82 19.38 7.59
C ARG A 87 1.01 20.66 7.67
N GLN A 88 0.57 21.19 6.54
CA GLN A 88 -0.13 22.47 6.48
C GLN A 88 -1.33 22.39 5.56
N GLY A 89 -2.42 23.06 5.99
CA GLY A 89 -3.60 23.22 5.18
C GLY A 89 -4.53 22.00 5.15
N SER A 90 -5.78 22.27 4.84
CA SER A 90 -6.82 21.25 4.73
C SER A 90 -7.17 20.92 3.26
N ARG A 91 -6.66 21.71 2.30
CA ARG A 91 -7.00 21.56 0.88
C ARG A 91 -5.89 20.87 0.10
N HIS A 92 -6.29 20.09 -0.92
CA HIS A 92 -5.35 19.50 -1.85
C HIS A 92 -4.67 20.58 -2.72
N THR A 93 -3.44 20.30 -3.10
CA THR A 93 -2.63 21.18 -3.95
C THR A 93 -2.78 20.87 -5.43
N ARG A 94 -3.03 19.59 -5.77
CA ARG A 94 -3.24 19.09 -7.13
C ARG A 94 -4.26 17.97 -7.13
N GLU A 95 -4.92 17.78 -8.28
CA GLU A 95 -5.92 16.76 -8.52
C GLU A 95 -5.76 16.17 -9.92
N TYR A 96 -5.93 14.85 -10.01
CA TYR A 96 -5.89 14.09 -11.26
C TYR A 96 -7.14 13.22 -11.35
N GLU A 97 -7.84 13.27 -12.48
CA GLU A 97 -9.07 12.53 -12.73
C GLU A 97 -8.78 11.18 -13.41
N SER A 98 -9.16 10.08 -12.77
CA SER A 98 -8.99 8.70 -13.25
C SER A 98 -10.18 8.19 -14.07
N ARG A 99 -11.30 8.89 -14.10
CA ARG A 99 -12.57 8.48 -14.76
C ARG A 99 -13.25 7.24 -14.16
N ALA A 100 -12.64 6.57 -13.21
CA ALA A 100 -13.20 5.43 -12.49
C ALA A 100 -12.68 5.44 -11.05
N ALA A 101 -13.37 4.76 -10.14
CA ALA A 101 -12.96 4.66 -8.74
C ALA A 101 -11.50 4.20 -8.62
N VAL A 102 -10.67 5.02 -7.98
CA VAL A 102 -9.27 4.70 -7.75
C VAL A 102 -9.18 3.72 -6.57
N THR A 103 -8.55 2.59 -6.79
CA THR A 103 -8.43 1.51 -5.80
C THR A 103 -7.08 1.51 -5.10
N THR A 104 -6.04 2.01 -5.80
CA THR A 104 -4.66 2.00 -5.32
C THR A 104 -3.86 3.14 -5.95
N VAL A 105 -2.90 3.68 -5.21
CA VAL A 105 -1.91 4.65 -5.70
C VAL A 105 -0.55 4.27 -5.13
N ALA A 106 0.50 4.40 -5.94
CA ALA A 106 1.88 4.22 -5.53
C ALA A 106 2.76 5.32 -6.11
N LEU A 107 3.70 5.82 -5.32
CA LEU A 107 4.69 6.79 -5.78
C LEU A 107 5.89 6.05 -6.36
N HIS A 108 6.34 6.47 -7.54
CA HIS A 108 7.61 6.02 -8.09
C HIS A 108 8.78 6.62 -7.28
N PRO A 109 9.86 5.87 -7.00
CA PRO A 109 10.99 6.34 -6.18
C PRO A 109 11.70 7.60 -6.71
N ASN A 110 11.51 7.95 -8.00
CA ASN A 110 12.03 9.21 -8.56
C ASN A 110 11.32 10.46 -8.01
N GLY A 111 10.20 10.30 -7.27
CA GLY A 111 9.41 11.39 -6.72
C GLY A 111 8.66 12.25 -7.74
N ALA A 112 8.72 11.92 -9.02
CA ALA A 112 8.15 12.70 -10.12
C ALA A 112 6.95 12.02 -10.80
N GLU A 113 6.65 10.77 -10.45
CA GLU A 113 5.58 9.99 -11.07
C GLU A 113 4.74 9.25 -10.03
N LEU A 114 3.42 9.29 -10.17
CA LEU A 114 2.47 8.48 -9.44
C LEU A 114 1.82 7.43 -10.36
N LEU A 115 1.64 6.23 -9.84
CA LEU A 115 0.89 5.18 -10.52
C LEU A 115 -0.43 4.98 -9.78
N SER A 116 -1.56 5.05 -10.49
CA SER A 116 -2.87 4.71 -9.92
C SER A 116 -3.50 3.54 -10.65
N GLY A 117 -4.14 2.64 -9.90
CA GLY A 117 -5.00 1.59 -10.43
C GLY A 117 -6.47 1.89 -10.16
N ASP A 118 -7.35 1.52 -11.08
CA ASP A 118 -8.78 1.81 -10.98
C ASP A 118 -9.67 0.55 -11.05
N ALA A 119 -10.95 0.74 -10.73
CA ALA A 119 -11.97 -0.32 -10.73
C ALA A 119 -12.28 -0.86 -12.13
N ASN A 120 -11.93 -0.15 -13.21
CA ASN A 120 -12.12 -0.58 -14.59
C ASN A 120 -10.93 -1.37 -15.15
N GLY A 121 -9.85 -1.50 -14.36
CA GLY A 121 -8.66 -2.27 -14.75
C GLY A 121 -7.56 -1.44 -15.39
N ASN A 122 -7.65 -0.10 -15.35
CA ASN A 122 -6.62 0.76 -15.90
C ASN A 122 -5.55 1.06 -14.84
N ILE A 123 -4.32 1.16 -15.29
CA ILE A 123 -3.20 1.71 -14.53
C ILE A 123 -2.75 2.98 -15.25
N ARG A 124 -2.76 4.12 -14.56
CA ARG A 124 -2.31 5.40 -15.10
C ARG A 124 -1.06 5.87 -14.41
N VAL A 125 -0.15 6.43 -15.21
CA VAL A 125 1.05 7.09 -14.73
C VAL A 125 0.85 8.59 -14.86
N TRP A 126 0.96 9.29 -13.75
CA TRP A 126 0.81 10.72 -13.63
C TRP A 126 2.18 11.35 -13.49
N ASP A 127 2.58 12.13 -14.49
CA ASP A 127 3.78 12.97 -14.42
C ASP A 127 3.48 14.21 -13.59
N LEU A 128 4.12 14.30 -12.43
CA LEU A 128 3.93 15.41 -11.49
C LEU A 128 4.60 16.70 -11.96
N THR A 129 5.58 16.61 -12.86
CA THR A 129 6.27 17.78 -13.43
C THR A 129 5.41 18.40 -14.51
N MET A 130 4.89 17.58 -15.42
CA MET A 130 4.03 18.02 -16.53
C MET A 130 2.57 18.20 -16.11
N ASN A 131 2.22 17.74 -14.92
CA ASN A 131 0.85 17.76 -14.37
C ASN A 131 -0.17 17.07 -15.30
N ALA A 132 0.20 15.92 -15.86
CA ALA A 132 -0.59 15.21 -16.87
C ALA A 132 -0.43 13.69 -16.74
N CYS A 133 -1.39 12.95 -17.31
CA CYS A 133 -1.25 11.51 -17.52
C CYS A 133 -0.25 11.25 -18.64
N SER A 134 0.85 10.58 -18.33
CA SER A 134 1.92 10.28 -19.29
C SER A 134 1.74 8.92 -19.97
N CYS A 135 1.12 7.96 -19.27
CA CYS A 135 0.93 6.61 -19.79
C CYS A 135 -0.33 5.98 -19.19
N GLU A 136 -1.00 5.14 -19.98
CA GLU A 136 -2.11 4.31 -19.53
C GLU A 136 -1.87 2.86 -19.96
N LEU A 137 -2.02 1.93 -19.01
CA LEU A 137 -1.91 0.49 -19.22
C LEU A 137 -3.24 -0.17 -18.86
N VAL A 138 -3.63 -1.17 -19.64
CA VAL A 138 -4.81 -2.00 -19.37
C VAL A 138 -4.37 -3.46 -19.34
N PRO A 139 -3.94 -3.99 -18.19
CA PRO A 139 -3.47 -5.37 -18.09
C PRO A 139 -4.55 -6.41 -18.45
N GLU A 140 -5.78 -6.14 -18.03
CA GLU A 140 -6.94 -6.98 -18.31
C GLU A 140 -8.21 -6.11 -18.34
N VAL A 141 -8.89 -6.10 -19.47
CA VAL A 141 -10.05 -5.23 -19.70
C VAL A 141 -11.21 -5.58 -18.76
N GLY A 142 -11.72 -4.57 -18.05
CA GLY A 142 -12.89 -4.70 -17.17
C GLY A 142 -12.63 -5.45 -15.87
N VAL A 143 -11.38 -5.76 -15.54
CA VAL A 143 -10.99 -6.42 -14.30
C VAL A 143 -10.27 -5.44 -13.40
N ALA A 144 -10.88 -5.11 -12.27
CA ALA A 144 -10.37 -4.11 -11.34
C ALA A 144 -8.93 -4.42 -10.89
N VAL A 145 -8.06 -3.41 -10.99
CA VAL A 145 -6.75 -3.41 -10.35
C VAL A 145 -6.96 -3.13 -8.87
N ARG A 146 -6.50 -4.02 -8.00
CA ARG A 146 -6.68 -3.90 -6.54
C ARG A 146 -5.49 -3.29 -5.82
N SER A 147 -4.30 -3.54 -6.32
CA SER A 147 -3.07 -3.06 -5.72
C SER A 147 -1.99 -2.86 -6.77
N VAL A 148 -1.23 -1.79 -6.64
CA VAL A 148 -0.01 -1.52 -7.40
C VAL A 148 1.14 -1.34 -6.42
N SER A 149 2.29 -1.91 -6.73
CA SER A 149 3.54 -1.77 -5.97
C SER A 149 4.68 -1.44 -6.92
N VAL A 150 5.51 -0.49 -6.55
CA VAL A 150 6.73 -0.09 -7.27
C VAL A 150 7.93 -0.50 -6.43
N ALA A 151 8.93 -1.07 -7.07
CA ALA A 151 10.18 -1.43 -6.40
C ALA A 151 10.91 -0.19 -5.86
N SER A 152 11.61 -0.34 -4.74
CA SER A 152 12.34 0.76 -4.08
C SER A 152 13.44 1.39 -4.94
N ASP A 153 13.98 0.63 -5.91
CA ASP A 153 14.96 1.08 -6.90
C ASP A 153 14.32 1.59 -8.21
N GLY A 154 12.99 1.49 -8.33
CA GLY A 154 12.24 1.89 -9.52
C GLY A 154 12.35 0.93 -10.70
N SER A 155 12.91 -0.27 -10.52
CA SER A 155 13.15 -1.22 -11.62
C SER A 155 11.91 -2.01 -12.03
N LEU A 156 11.00 -2.26 -11.09
CA LEU A 156 9.83 -3.13 -11.28
C LEU A 156 8.54 -2.47 -10.81
N VAL A 157 7.47 -2.82 -11.50
CA VAL A 157 6.09 -2.55 -11.07
C VAL A 157 5.31 -3.86 -11.06
N VAL A 158 4.53 -4.07 -10.02
CA VAL A 158 3.60 -5.20 -9.90
C VAL A 158 2.19 -4.67 -9.67
N ALA A 159 1.23 -5.22 -10.39
CA ALA A 159 -0.20 -4.94 -10.15
C ALA A 159 -0.97 -6.24 -9.96
N GLY A 160 -1.77 -6.29 -8.89
CA GLY A 160 -2.68 -7.39 -8.59
C GLY A 160 -4.13 -7.03 -8.91
N ASN A 161 -4.89 -7.97 -9.44
CA ASN A 161 -6.26 -7.76 -9.87
C ASN A 161 -7.31 -8.62 -9.16
N SER A 162 -8.57 -8.41 -9.50
CA SER A 162 -9.73 -9.10 -8.92
C SER A 162 -9.91 -10.54 -9.42
N THR A 163 -9.10 -11.05 -10.34
CA THR A 163 -9.14 -12.46 -10.84
C THR A 163 -7.98 -13.30 -10.30
N GLY A 164 -7.25 -12.80 -9.30
CA GLY A 164 -6.15 -13.53 -8.67
C GLY A 164 -4.83 -13.46 -9.44
N THR A 165 -4.74 -12.56 -10.41
CA THR A 165 -3.56 -12.42 -11.27
C THR A 165 -2.72 -11.22 -10.86
N CYS A 166 -1.41 -11.40 -10.85
CA CYS A 166 -0.43 -10.31 -10.77
C CYS A 166 0.29 -10.15 -12.11
N TYR A 167 0.43 -8.93 -12.53
CA TYR A 167 1.21 -8.53 -13.71
C TYR A 167 2.48 -7.87 -13.24
N VAL A 168 3.60 -8.24 -13.84
CA VAL A 168 4.94 -7.72 -13.50
C VAL A 168 5.54 -7.07 -14.73
N TRP A 169 6.01 -5.83 -14.57
CA TRP A 169 6.70 -5.07 -15.61
C TRP A 169 8.06 -4.60 -15.11
N ARG A 170 9.01 -4.57 -16.05
CA ARG A 170 10.24 -3.82 -15.87
C ARG A 170 10.03 -2.39 -16.35
N LEU A 171 10.53 -1.43 -15.57
CA LEU A 171 10.57 -0.04 -15.99
C LEU A 171 11.92 0.25 -16.63
N GLN A 172 11.90 0.60 -17.92
CA GLN A 172 13.09 1.08 -18.62
C GLN A 172 13.04 2.61 -18.67
N LYS A 173 14.12 3.25 -18.23
CA LYS A 173 14.30 4.69 -18.39
C LYS A 173 15.00 4.95 -19.71
N ASP A 174 14.26 5.29 -20.74
CA ASP A 174 14.84 5.96 -21.89
C ASP A 174 15.03 7.44 -21.59
N ALA A 175 16.19 7.99 -21.92
CA ALA A 175 16.58 9.37 -21.62
C ALA A 175 15.66 10.45 -22.27
N LYS A 176 14.62 10.08 -22.99
CA LYS A 176 13.75 10.96 -23.77
C LYS A 176 12.25 10.75 -23.60
N THR A 177 11.79 9.72 -22.91
CA THR A 177 10.36 9.42 -22.75
C THR A 177 10.05 8.88 -21.36
N THR A 178 8.86 9.24 -20.87
CA THR A 178 8.14 8.64 -19.75
C THR A 178 8.31 7.13 -19.65
N ALA A 179 8.31 6.60 -18.45
CA ALA A 179 8.54 5.20 -18.11
C ALA A 179 7.96 4.22 -19.15
N HIS A 180 8.82 3.45 -19.79
CA HIS A 180 8.41 2.37 -20.69
C HIS A 180 8.21 1.10 -19.86
N PHE A 181 7.00 0.54 -19.92
CA PHE A 181 6.62 -0.69 -19.24
C PHE A 181 6.90 -1.88 -20.14
N GLU A 182 7.96 -2.62 -19.87
CA GLU A 182 8.25 -3.89 -20.50
C GLU A 182 7.56 -5.03 -19.75
N PRO A 183 6.58 -5.74 -20.36
CA PRO A 183 5.93 -6.86 -19.70
C PRO A 183 6.94 -7.97 -19.42
N LEU A 184 7.04 -8.41 -18.17
CA LEU A 184 7.90 -9.53 -17.79
C LEU A 184 7.09 -10.80 -17.58
N HIS A 185 6.08 -10.75 -16.73
CA HIS A 185 5.33 -11.93 -16.30
C HIS A 185 3.86 -11.65 -16.02
N LYS A 186 3.06 -12.68 -16.25
CA LYS A 186 1.68 -12.81 -15.78
C LYS A 186 1.60 -13.99 -14.81
N LEU A 187 1.41 -13.71 -13.53
CA LEU A 187 1.43 -14.67 -12.45
C LEU A 187 0.01 -14.94 -11.95
N ARG A 188 -0.51 -16.16 -12.06
CA ARG A 188 -1.74 -16.57 -11.38
C ARG A 188 -1.46 -16.81 -9.90
N ALA A 189 -1.43 -15.73 -9.12
CA ALA A 189 -1.03 -15.76 -7.73
C ALA A 189 -2.07 -16.49 -6.86
N HIS A 190 -3.35 -16.16 -7.01
CA HIS A 190 -4.46 -16.72 -6.25
C HIS A 190 -5.60 -17.05 -7.21
N PRO A 191 -5.56 -18.22 -7.89
CA PRO A 191 -6.54 -18.57 -8.92
C PRO A 191 -7.98 -18.47 -8.43
N ASP A 192 -8.82 -17.75 -9.20
CA ASP A 192 -10.26 -17.57 -8.98
C ASP A 192 -10.64 -16.81 -7.70
N GLU A 193 -9.66 -16.15 -7.07
CA GLU A 193 -9.82 -15.34 -5.86
C GLU A 193 -9.17 -13.96 -6.05
N TYR A 194 -9.49 -12.97 -5.23
CA TYR A 194 -8.95 -11.62 -5.35
C TYR A 194 -7.50 -11.54 -4.85
N VAL A 195 -6.61 -10.89 -5.60
CA VAL A 195 -5.40 -10.30 -5.01
C VAL A 195 -5.80 -8.98 -4.37
N LEU A 196 -5.77 -8.90 -3.05
CA LEU A 196 -6.16 -7.70 -2.31
C LEU A 196 -4.99 -6.73 -2.13
N LYS A 197 -3.79 -7.26 -1.95
CA LYS A 197 -2.53 -6.49 -1.90
C LYS A 197 -1.43 -7.26 -2.63
N CYS A 198 -0.62 -6.55 -3.39
CA CYS A 198 0.70 -6.99 -3.83
C CYS A 198 1.73 -5.99 -3.33
N LEU A 199 2.86 -6.47 -2.82
CA LEU A 199 3.90 -5.62 -2.23
C LEU A 199 5.27 -6.21 -2.52
N ILE A 200 6.12 -5.43 -3.18
CA ILE A 200 7.54 -5.75 -3.39
C ILE A 200 8.29 -5.50 -2.09
N SER A 201 9.16 -6.41 -1.69
CA SER A 201 10.00 -6.24 -0.50
C SER A 201 11.00 -5.08 -0.68
N PRO A 202 11.44 -4.43 0.42
CA PRO A 202 12.41 -3.32 0.35
C PRO A 202 13.74 -3.66 -0.34
N ASP A 203 14.18 -4.92 -0.27
CA ASP A 203 15.39 -5.43 -0.91
C ASP A 203 15.19 -5.86 -2.38
N VAL A 204 13.96 -5.73 -2.91
CA VAL A 204 13.56 -6.07 -4.28
C VAL A 204 13.79 -7.55 -4.64
N ARG A 205 13.79 -8.46 -3.65
CA ARG A 205 13.97 -9.90 -3.88
C ARG A 205 12.69 -10.69 -3.83
N SER A 206 11.71 -10.22 -3.07
CA SER A 206 10.47 -10.94 -2.81
C SER A 206 9.24 -10.12 -3.16
N LEU A 207 8.17 -10.80 -3.55
CA LEU A 207 6.83 -10.24 -3.71
C LEU A 207 5.90 -10.93 -2.72
N ALA A 208 5.19 -10.18 -1.91
CA ALA A 208 4.09 -10.67 -1.10
C ALA A 208 2.76 -10.40 -1.80
N THR A 209 1.87 -11.39 -1.82
CA THR A 209 0.49 -11.25 -2.31
C THR A 209 -0.48 -11.72 -1.26
N THR A 210 -1.47 -10.89 -0.91
CA THR A 210 -2.55 -11.25 0.01
C THR A 210 -3.85 -11.45 -0.73
N SER A 211 -4.74 -12.29 -0.20
CA SER A 211 -5.91 -12.71 -0.95
C SER A 211 -7.15 -12.94 -0.10
N SER A 212 -8.29 -12.95 -0.79
CA SER A 212 -9.59 -13.42 -0.31
C SER A 212 -9.59 -14.94 -0.03
N ASP A 213 -8.64 -15.71 -0.56
CA ASP A 213 -8.43 -17.14 -0.25
C ASP A 213 -7.89 -17.37 1.17
N LYS A 214 -7.71 -16.31 1.99
CA LYS A 214 -7.23 -16.32 3.38
C LYS A 214 -5.73 -16.61 3.52
N THR A 215 -5.00 -16.66 2.42
CA THR A 215 -3.56 -16.90 2.41
C THR A 215 -2.76 -15.66 2.02
N VAL A 216 -1.50 -15.69 2.38
CA VAL A 216 -0.47 -14.81 1.83
C VAL A 216 0.57 -15.69 1.16
N LYS A 217 1.02 -15.29 -0.01
CA LYS A 217 2.06 -16.00 -0.74
C LYS A 217 3.28 -15.11 -0.92
N LEU A 218 4.45 -15.70 -0.70
CA LEU A 218 5.74 -15.08 -0.95
C LEU A 218 6.35 -15.70 -2.20
N TRP A 219 6.79 -14.84 -3.11
CA TRP A 219 7.32 -15.20 -4.42
C TRP A 219 8.72 -14.62 -4.56
N ASN A 220 9.63 -15.38 -5.13
CA ASN A 220 10.93 -14.87 -5.55
C ASN A 220 10.78 -14.00 -6.80
N LEU A 221 11.32 -12.79 -6.80
CA LEU A 221 11.20 -11.87 -7.95
C LEU A 221 12.13 -12.22 -9.12
N ASP A 222 13.23 -12.94 -8.90
CA ASP A 222 14.16 -13.30 -9.97
C ASP A 222 13.54 -14.34 -10.95
N GLY A 223 12.78 -15.30 -10.42
CA GLY A 223 12.17 -16.37 -11.23
C GLY A 223 10.65 -16.50 -11.06
N LEU A 224 10.01 -15.65 -10.26
CA LEU A 224 8.59 -15.71 -9.89
C LEU A 224 8.12 -17.09 -9.39
N GLY A 225 9.05 -17.84 -8.78
CA GLY A 225 8.75 -19.09 -8.09
C GLY A 225 8.06 -18.82 -6.76
N LEU A 226 7.04 -19.63 -6.43
CA LEU A 226 6.41 -19.60 -5.12
C LEU A 226 7.39 -20.14 -4.07
N GLU A 227 7.78 -19.29 -3.10
CA GLU A 227 8.67 -19.69 -2.01
C GLU A 227 7.87 -20.20 -0.81
N ARG A 228 6.82 -19.48 -0.43
CA ARG A 228 6.03 -19.79 0.78
C ARG A 228 4.56 -19.49 0.59
N THR A 229 3.73 -20.25 1.29
CA THR A 229 2.32 -19.93 1.51
C THR A 229 2.07 -19.83 3.01
N LEU A 230 1.79 -18.61 3.47
CA LEU A 230 1.50 -18.33 4.88
C LEU A 230 0.04 -18.62 5.14
N LYS A 231 -0.22 -19.63 5.94
CA LYS A 231 -1.57 -20.11 6.30
C LYS A 231 -1.83 -19.87 7.78
N GLY A 232 -3.03 -19.38 8.10
CA GLY A 232 -3.42 -19.19 9.51
C GLY A 232 -4.56 -18.19 9.69
N HIS A 233 -4.70 -17.20 8.83
CA HIS A 233 -5.89 -16.34 8.81
C HIS A 233 -7.14 -17.16 8.45
N SER A 234 -8.27 -16.88 9.13
CA SER A 234 -9.53 -17.58 8.89
C SER A 234 -10.45 -16.86 7.91
N ARG A 235 -10.11 -15.61 7.53
CA ARG A 235 -10.84 -14.77 6.57
C ARG A 235 -9.88 -14.03 5.66
N TRP A 236 -10.42 -13.20 4.76
CA TRP A 236 -9.68 -12.39 3.78
C TRP A 236 -8.51 -11.64 4.40
N VAL A 237 -7.38 -11.65 3.73
CA VAL A 237 -6.18 -10.90 4.12
C VAL A 237 -6.09 -9.65 3.25
N TRP A 238 -6.37 -8.48 3.84
CA TRP A 238 -6.54 -7.22 3.12
C TRP A 238 -5.23 -6.51 2.80
N ASP A 239 -4.29 -6.52 3.73
CA ASP A 239 -3.09 -5.71 3.62
C ASP A 239 -1.89 -6.45 4.20
N CYS A 240 -0.70 -6.04 3.76
CA CYS A 240 0.56 -6.49 4.33
C CYS A 240 1.62 -5.40 4.25
N VAL A 241 2.60 -5.48 5.14
CA VAL A 241 3.77 -4.60 5.16
C VAL A 241 5.00 -5.40 5.59
N PHE A 242 6.11 -5.25 4.84
CA PHE A 242 7.40 -5.82 5.21
C PHE A 242 8.09 -4.99 6.29
N SER A 243 8.94 -5.63 7.08
CA SER A 243 10.00 -4.95 7.83
C SER A 243 11.05 -4.37 6.88
N VAL A 244 11.81 -3.38 7.34
CA VAL A 244 12.84 -2.70 6.53
C VAL A 244 13.90 -3.68 6.01
N ASP A 245 14.23 -4.71 6.78
CA ASP A 245 15.18 -5.78 6.43
C ASP A 245 14.56 -6.92 5.59
N ALA A 246 13.26 -6.81 5.25
CA ALA A 246 12.47 -7.84 4.56
C ALA A 246 12.39 -9.21 5.28
N ALA A 247 12.90 -9.33 6.51
CA ALA A 247 12.89 -10.58 7.26
C ALA A 247 11.50 -10.94 7.81
N TYR A 248 10.66 -9.94 8.04
CA TYR A 248 9.34 -10.09 8.63
C TYR A 248 8.25 -9.46 7.77
N LEU A 249 7.04 -10.03 7.89
CA LEU A 249 5.83 -9.49 7.26
C LEU A 249 4.73 -9.35 8.31
N VAL A 250 4.06 -8.20 8.34
CA VAL A 250 2.82 -8.01 9.10
C VAL A 250 1.65 -8.05 8.16
N THR A 251 0.58 -8.74 8.53
CA THR A 251 -0.64 -8.88 7.73
C THR A 251 -1.88 -8.48 8.51
N ALA A 252 -2.89 -7.96 7.82
CA ALA A 252 -4.17 -7.53 8.37
C ALA A 252 -5.32 -8.33 7.77
N SER A 253 -6.26 -8.81 8.58
CA SER A 253 -7.33 -9.71 8.13
C SER A 253 -8.72 -9.37 8.66
N SER A 254 -9.72 -9.74 7.88
CA SER A 254 -11.14 -9.75 8.29
C SER A 254 -11.44 -10.65 9.47
N ASP A 255 -10.51 -11.51 9.90
CA ASP A 255 -10.67 -12.33 11.11
C ASP A 255 -10.51 -11.52 12.42
N GLY A 256 -10.25 -10.22 12.31
CA GLY A 256 -10.08 -9.31 13.45
C GLY A 256 -8.66 -9.33 14.01
N SER A 257 -7.73 -10.02 13.36
CA SER A 257 -6.34 -10.12 13.80
C SER A 257 -5.36 -9.49 12.82
N ALA A 258 -4.22 -9.07 13.36
CA ALA A 258 -3.00 -8.87 12.58
C ALA A 258 -1.98 -9.93 12.99
N ARG A 259 -1.13 -10.37 12.06
CA ARG A 259 -0.12 -11.41 12.32
C ARG A 259 1.25 -10.95 11.86
N LEU A 260 2.26 -11.29 12.67
CA LEU A 260 3.67 -11.14 12.34
C LEU A 260 4.20 -12.50 11.90
N TRP A 261 4.78 -12.54 10.73
CA TRP A 261 5.35 -13.75 10.11
C TRP A 261 6.86 -13.60 9.94
N ASP A 262 7.57 -14.68 10.14
CA ASP A 262 8.95 -14.83 9.68
C ASP A 262 8.91 -15.25 8.20
N CYS A 263 9.49 -14.43 7.31
CA CYS A 263 9.48 -14.69 5.87
C CYS A 263 10.31 -15.92 5.49
N SER A 264 11.35 -16.24 6.26
CA SER A 264 12.25 -17.36 5.98
C SER A 264 11.63 -18.72 6.32
N SER A 265 10.97 -18.84 7.47
CA SER A 265 10.30 -20.06 7.92
C SER A 265 8.86 -20.17 7.40
N GLY A 266 8.19 -19.03 7.19
CA GLY A 266 6.76 -18.96 6.87
C GLY A 266 5.87 -19.16 8.11
N GLU A 267 6.42 -19.12 9.30
CA GLU A 267 5.68 -19.31 10.54
C GLU A 267 5.17 -17.98 11.12
N ALA A 268 3.99 -18.04 11.73
CA ALA A 268 3.45 -16.90 12.48
C ALA A 268 4.15 -16.80 13.84
N ILE A 269 5.00 -15.78 14.00
CA ILE A 269 5.68 -15.51 15.27
C ILE A 269 4.71 -14.96 16.31
N ARG A 270 3.75 -14.15 15.88
CA ARG A 270 2.80 -13.49 16.79
C ARG A 270 1.47 -13.22 16.12
N VAL A 271 0.42 -13.29 16.94
CA VAL A 271 -0.95 -12.89 16.56
C VAL A 271 -1.37 -11.75 17.47
N TYR A 272 -1.80 -10.64 16.85
CA TYR A 272 -2.32 -9.47 17.55
C TYR A 272 -3.84 -9.50 17.45
N ASN A 273 -4.49 -9.75 18.58
CA ASN A 273 -5.94 -9.74 18.74
C ASN A 273 -6.34 -8.47 19.51
N GLY A 274 -7.56 -7.99 19.30
CA GLY A 274 -8.09 -6.83 20.02
C GLY A 274 -9.13 -6.05 19.24
N HIS A 275 -9.19 -6.25 17.93
CA HIS A 275 -10.26 -5.71 17.12
C HIS A 275 -11.46 -6.64 17.09
N HIS A 276 -12.67 -6.09 17.30
CA HIS A 276 -13.94 -6.83 17.19
C HIS A 276 -14.47 -6.88 15.75
N LYS A 277 -13.89 -6.09 14.85
CA LYS A 277 -14.21 -6.01 13.42
C LYS A 277 -12.98 -6.33 12.56
N ALA A 278 -13.20 -6.40 11.25
CA ALA A 278 -12.12 -6.62 10.29
C ALA A 278 -10.96 -5.62 10.47
N VAL A 279 -9.74 -6.12 10.43
CA VAL A 279 -8.52 -5.31 10.29
C VAL A 279 -8.22 -5.24 8.80
N VAL A 280 -8.41 -4.06 8.20
CA VAL A 280 -8.32 -3.89 6.74
C VAL A 280 -7.03 -3.24 6.26
N CYS A 281 -6.23 -2.71 7.18
CA CYS A 281 -4.94 -2.11 6.84
C CYS A 281 -3.95 -2.23 8.00
N CYS A 282 -2.67 -2.18 7.69
CA CYS A 282 -1.59 -2.13 8.66
C CYS A 282 -0.49 -1.19 8.18
N ALA A 283 0.22 -0.60 9.14
CA ALA A 283 1.43 0.17 8.90
C ALA A 283 2.45 -0.19 9.98
N LEU A 284 3.71 -0.30 9.60
CA LEU A 284 4.79 -0.70 10.49
C LEU A 284 5.74 0.48 10.71
N ASN A 285 5.93 0.86 11.97
CA ASN A 285 6.99 1.75 12.37
C ASN A 285 8.20 0.91 12.77
N ASP A 286 8.99 0.54 11.78
CA ASP A 286 10.22 -0.20 11.97
C ASP A 286 11.40 0.77 11.95
N SER A 287 12.09 0.90 13.06
CA SER A 287 13.41 1.53 13.12
C SER A 287 14.42 0.40 13.22
N ALA A 288 15.34 0.29 12.27
CA ALA A 288 16.56 -0.45 12.52
C ALA A 288 17.15 0.11 13.83
N VAL A 289 17.05 -0.66 14.91
CA VAL A 289 17.80 -0.34 16.12
C VAL A 289 19.24 -0.55 15.71
N ASP A 290 20.00 0.52 15.62
CA ASP A 290 21.45 0.43 15.49
C ASP A 290 21.92 -0.50 16.60
N ALA A 291 22.34 -1.70 16.21
CA ALA A 291 22.93 -2.71 17.10
C ALA A 291 24.36 -2.30 17.54
N ALA A 292 24.56 -1.01 17.78
CA ALA A 292 25.85 -0.41 18.13
C ALA A 292 25.75 0.44 19.41
N THR A 293 24.99 -0.02 20.42
CA THR A 293 25.21 0.41 21.82
C THR A 293 24.62 -0.64 22.75
N GLY A 294 25.41 -1.61 23.11
CA GLY A 294 25.15 -2.59 24.15
C GLY A 294 26.46 -3.18 24.61
#